data_9a2b7fe64cae44976e82f7c76e1fbc7b
#
_entry.id   9a2b7fe64cae44976e82f7c76e1fbc7b
#
_cell.length_a   1.000
_cell.length_b   1.000
_cell.length_c   1.000
_cell.angle_alpha   90.00
_cell.angle_beta   90.00
_cell.angle_gamma   90.00
#
_symmetry.space_group_name_H-M   'P 1'
#
loop_
_entity.id
_entity.type
_entity.pdbx_description
1 polymer ?
#
loop_
_entity_poly.entity_id
_entity_poly.type
_entity_poly.pdbx_seq_one_letter_code
_entity_poly.pdbx_strand_id
1 'polypeptide(L)'
;MCTHFAMRVRARCGARGFTLVELMTTLAVAAILTVIAVPSFKHVLISTNLASINNDLVGDLQYARTEAVSRQVDVAVAQSGGSWQNGWTVEIPPATTSGGATATVLRSHPAVSSRYVVDAGATTSVTYQPQGLPNAAVCFTISAPDASGNEPRYLQVLPAGMVQQTTGGTTPTNPDCAAPASP
;
A
#
# COMPACT_ATOMS: atom_id res chain seq x y z
N MET A 1 -62.03 30.91 41.92
CA MET A 1 -60.55 30.92 42.18
C MET A 1 -60.17 29.51 42.55
N CYS A 2 -59.79 28.65 41.59
CA CYS A 2 -59.42 27.25 41.83
C CYS A 2 -57.90 27.14 41.50
N THR A 3 -57.09 27.00 42.52
CA THR A 3 -55.66 26.77 42.42
C THR A 3 -55.43 25.28 42.19
N HIS A 4 -55.00 24.92 40.97
CA HIS A 4 -54.53 23.57 40.64
C HIS A 4 -53.09 23.38 41.18
N PHE A 5 -52.98 22.55 42.20
CA PHE A 5 -51.69 22.08 42.70
C PHE A 5 -51.25 20.87 41.87
N ALA A 6 -50.32 21.11 40.94
CA ALA A 6 -49.76 20.03 40.11
C ALA A 6 -48.67 19.31 40.90
N MET A 7 -48.96 18.09 41.31
CA MET A 7 -48.02 17.16 41.98
C MET A 7 -47.08 16.59 40.95
N ARG A 8 -45.82 17.09 40.87
CA ARG A 8 -44.76 16.51 40.03
C ARG A 8 -44.31 15.17 40.62
N VAL A 9 -44.74 14.09 40.03
CA VAL A 9 -44.17 12.76 40.27
C VAL A 9 -42.79 12.73 39.63
N ARG A 10 -41.73 12.83 40.41
CA ARG A 10 -40.36 12.55 39.98
C ARG A 10 -40.22 11.03 39.80
N ALA A 11 -40.24 10.56 38.58
CA ALA A 11 -39.82 9.21 38.23
C ALA A 11 -38.33 9.08 38.61
N ARG A 12 -38.03 8.37 39.72
CA ARG A 12 -36.66 7.98 40.02
C ARG A 12 -36.29 6.87 39.04
N CYS A 13 -35.51 7.22 37.99
CA CYS A 13 -34.74 6.24 37.21
C CYS A 13 -33.79 5.56 38.19
N GLY A 14 -34.13 4.36 38.64
CA GLY A 14 -33.24 3.55 39.44
C GLY A 14 -32.00 3.21 38.63
N ALA A 15 -30.88 3.86 38.92
CA ALA A 15 -29.59 3.44 38.39
C ALA A 15 -29.29 2.05 38.93
N ARG A 16 -29.46 1.04 38.08
CA ARG A 16 -29.03 -0.34 38.38
C ARG A 16 -27.50 -0.34 38.33
N GLY A 17 -26.85 -0.50 39.45
CA GLY A 17 -25.40 -0.73 39.49
C GLY A 17 -25.06 -2.14 39.00
N PHE A 18 -23.93 -2.28 38.31
CA PHE A 18 -23.39 -3.58 37.93
C PHE A 18 -22.99 -4.39 39.16
N THR A 19 -23.30 -5.69 39.17
CA THR A 19 -22.81 -6.59 40.20
C THR A 19 -21.35 -6.96 39.96
N LEU A 20 -20.61 -7.26 41.01
CA LEU A 20 -19.20 -7.68 40.91
C LEU A 20 -19.07 -8.94 40.02
N VAL A 21 -20.01 -9.86 40.13
CA VAL A 21 -20.04 -11.11 39.33
C VAL A 21 -20.26 -10.82 37.87
N GLU A 22 -21.13 -9.87 37.53
CA GLU A 22 -21.39 -9.46 36.15
C GLU A 22 -20.15 -8.83 35.50
N LEU A 23 -19.41 -8.01 36.28
CA LEU A 23 -18.13 -7.44 35.78
C LEU A 23 -17.09 -8.55 35.54
N MET A 24 -16.97 -9.52 36.45
CA MET A 24 -16.02 -10.64 36.29
C MET A 24 -16.36 -11.51 35.10
N THR A 25 -17.64 -11.81 34.88
CA THR A 25 -18.07 -12.60 33.70
C THR A 25 -17.87 -11.87 32.39
N THR A 26 -18.15 -10.58 32.33
CA THR A 26 -17.92 -9.77 31.12
C THR A 26 -16.44 -9.65 30.77
N LEU A 27 -15.56 -9.48 31.79
CA LEU A 27 -14.11 -9.46 31.56
C LEU A 27 -13.59 -10.84 31.12
N ALA A 28 -14.09 -11.94 31.65
CA ALA A 28 -13.71 -13.29 31.23
C ALA A 28 -14.08 -13.53 29.73
N VAL A 29 -15.30 -13.17 29.33
CA VAL A 29 -15.75 -13.28 27.94
C VAL A 29 -14.93 -12.36 27.03
N ALA A 30 -14.69 -11.12 27.44
CA ALA A 30 -13.87 -10.17 26.67
C ALA A 30 -12.43 -10.68 26.47
N ALA A 31 -11.82 -11.32 27.49
CA ALA A 31 -10.50 -11.91 27.38
C ALA A 31 -10.44 -13.04 26.34
N ILE A 32 -11.43 -13.92 26.29
CA ILE A 32 -11.51 -15.00 25.29
C ILE A 32 -11.66 -14.42 23.87
N LEU A 33 -12.53 -13.43 23.70
CA LEU A 33 -12.75 -12.80 22.39
C LEU A 33 -11.50 -12.07 21.88
N THR A 34 -10.73 -11.45 22.76
CA THR A 34 -9.48 -10.73 22.37
C THR A 34 -8.43 -11.67 21.81
N VAL A 35 -8.30 -12.88 22.33
CA VAL A 35 -7.33 -13.88 21.85
C VAL A 35 -7.59 -14.26 20.40
N ILE A 36 -8.86 -14.33 19.98
CA ILE A 36 -9.25 -14.67 18.60
C ILE A 36 -9.18 -13.44 17.67
N ALA A 37 -9.56 -12.27 18.17
CA ALA A 37 -9.67 -11.04 17.36
C ALA A 37 -8.29 -10.47 16.96
N VAL A 38 -7.29 -10.52 17.84
CA VAL A 38 -5.97 -9.90 17.61
C VAL A 38 -5.23 -10.48 16.40
N PRO A 39 -5.10 -11.81 16.20
CA PRO A 39 -4.39 -12.35 15.04
C PRO A 39 -5.11 -12.01 13.73
N SER A 40 -6.43 -12.08 13.69
CA SER A 40 -7.21 -11.73 12.49
C SER A 40 -6.99 -10.28 12.06
N PHE A 41 -6.92 -9.35 13.02
CA PHE A 41 -6.70 -7.93 12.74
C PHE A 41 -5.32 -7.64 12.14
N LYS A 42 -4.28 -8.37 12.58
CA LYS A 42 -2.92 -8.24 12.01
C LYS A 42 -2.89 -8.57 10.51
N HIS A 43 -3.57 -9.64 10.09
CA HIS A 43 -3.66 -10.00 8.68
C HIS A 43 -4.32 -8.90 7.83
N VAL A 44 -5.41 -8.32 8.32
CA VAL A 44 -6.10 -7.22 7.64
C VAL A 44 -5.19 -6.01 7.47
N LEU A 45 -4.47 -5.62 8.53
CA LEU A 45 -3.53 -4.49 8.47
C LEU A 45 -2.41 -4.72 7.44
N ILE A 46 -1.82 -5.92 7.43
CA ILE A 46 -0.74 -6.24 6.49
C ILE A 46 -1.26 -6.23 5.05
N SER A 47 -2.41 -6.86 4.79
CA SER A 47 -3.03 -6.87 3.47
C SER A 47 -3.39 -5.45 2.98
N THR A 48 -3.88 -4.59 3.88
CA THR A 48 -4.20 -3.20 3.54
C THR A 48 -2.94 -2.40 3.21
N ASN A 49 -1.86 -2.58 3.97
CA ASN A 49 -0.60 -1.90 3.69
C ASN A 49 0.04 -2.38 2.39
N LEU A 50 0.02 -3.70 2.10
CA LEU A 50 0.46 -4.23 0.81
C LEU A 50 -0.33 -3.62 -0.36
N ALA A 51 -1.66 -3.45 -0.17
CA ALA A 51 -2.50 -2.80 -1.17
C ALA A 51 -2.15 -1.32 -1.34
N SER A 52 -1.84 -0.61 -0.25
CA SER A 52 -1.44 0.80 -0.29
C SER A 52 -0.15 0.97 -1.08
N ILE A 53 0.92 0.23 -0.72
CA ILE A 53 2.21 0.28 -1.42
C ILE A 53 2.05 -0.01 -2.92
N ASN A 54 1.27 -1.04 -3.24
CA ASN A 54 0.98 -1.40 -4.63
C ASN A 54 0.26 -0.28 -5.38
N ASN A 55 -0.76 0.33 -4.77
CA ASN A 55 -1.52 1.42 -5.38
C ASN A 55 -0.68 2.69 -5.54
N ASP A 56 0.20 2.98 -4.58
CA ASP A 56 1.12 4.13 -4.65
C ASP A 56 2.07 3.97 -5.84
N LEU A 57 2.67 2.78 -6.01
CA LEU A 57 3.55 2.50 -7.14
C LEU A 57 2.81 2.55 -8.49
N VAL A 58 1.59 2.00 -8.57
CA VAL A 58 0.73 2.11 -9.75
C VAL A 58 0.42 3.56 -10.08
N GLY A 59 0.05 4.33 -9.06
CA GLY A 59 -0.24 5.76 -9.23
C GLY A 59 0.94 6.54 -9.76
N ASP A 60 2.15 6.25 -9.26
CA ASP A 60 3.38 6.92 -9.70
C ASP A 60 3.82 6.49 -11.10
N LEU A 61 3.64 5.21 -11.47
CA LEU A 61 3.87 4.74 -12.85
C LEU A 61 2.89 5.38 -13.84
N GLN A 62 1.62 5.47 -13.50
CA GLN A 62 0.61 6.13 -14.34
C GLN A 62 0.86 7.63 -14.43
N TYR A 63 1.27 8.27 -13.34
CA TYR A 63 1.65 9.67 -13.32
C TYR A 63 2.86 9.92 -14.21
N ALA A 64 3.92 9.10 -14.11
CA ALA A 64 5.10 9.21 -14.97
C ALA A 64 4.74 9.09 -16.45
N ARG A 65 3.88 8.13 -16.82
CA ARG A 65 3.38 7.98 -18.18
C ARG A 65 2.63 9.21 -18.68
N THR A 66 1.75 9.76 -17.85
CA THR A 66 0.97 10.95 -18.19
C THR A 66 1.86 12.17 -18.38
N GLU A 67 2.84 12.36 -17.50
CA GLU A 67 3.82 13.44 -17.59
C GLU A 67 4.70 13.31 -18.84
N ALA A 68 5.14 12.09 -19.17
CA ALA A 68 5.93 11.85 -20.38
C ALA A 68 5.17 12.26 -21.66
N VAL A 69 3.90 11.86 -21.74
CA VAL A 69 3.05 12.22 -22.90
C VAL A 69 2.74 13.71 -22.91
N SER A 70 2.43 14.32 -21.77
CA SER A 70 2.01 15.73 -21.73
C SER A 70 3.17 16.70 -21.96
N ARG A 71 4.36 16.38 -21.47
CA ARG A 71 5.58 17.20 -21.61
C ARG A 71 6.40 16.86 -22.85
N GLN A 72 6.10 15.75 -23.52
CA GLN A 72 6.86 15.24 -24.68
C GLN A 72 8.35 15.02 -24.37
N VAL A 73 8.64 14.53 -23.14
CA VAL A 73 9.98 14.17 -22.67
C VAL A 73 9.95 12.81 -21.97
N ASP A 74 11.12 12.20 -21.86
CA ASP A 74 11.25 10.98 -21.07
C ASP A 74 10.99 11.28 -19.58
N VAL A 75 10.22 10.42 -18.91
CA VAL A 75 9.98 10.47 -17.47
C VAL A 75 10.26 9.09 -16.88
N ALA A 76 11.11 9.05 -15.87
CA ALA A 76 11.52 7.82 -15.20
C ALA A 76 10.88 7.70 -13.82
N VAL A 77 10.53 6.48 -13.44
CA VAL A 77 10.32 6.07 -12.06
C VAL A 77 11.56 5.29 -11.66
N ALA A 78 12.37 5.83 -10.77
CA ALA A 78 13.67 5.28 -10.39
C ALA A 78 13.70 4.95 -8.89
N GLN A 79 14.36 3.85 -8.54
CA GLN A 79 14.58 3.46 -7.14
C GLN A 79 15.47 4.49 -6.42
N SER A 80 15.20 4.73 -5.13
CA SER A 80 16.00 5.59 -4.28
C SER A 80 17.07 4.78 -3.55
N GLY A 81 18.28 5.33 -3.41
CA GLY A 81 19.35 4.72 -2.61
C GLY A 81 19.73 3.28 -3.02
N GLY A 82 19.55 2.92 -4.30
CA GLY A 82 19.97 1.62 -4.84
C GLY A 82 18.99 0.47 -4.57
N SER A 83 17.79 0.74 -4.07
CA SER A 83 16.76 -0.29 -3.83
C SER A 83 15.37 0.33 -3.85
N TRP A 84 14.38 -0.37 -4.41
CA TRP A 84 12.96 -0.03 -4.35
C TRP A 84 12.43 0.02 -2.92
N GLN A 85 13.07 -0.71 -2.00
CA GLN A 85 12.77 -0.67 -0.57
C GLN A 85 13.00 0.71 0.06
N ASN A 86 13.99 1.47 -0.46
CA ASN A 86 14.30 2.83 0.01
C ASN A 86 13.36 3.89 -0.55
N GLY A 87 12.28 3.47 -1.23
CA GLY A 87 11.37 4.33 -1.95
C GLY A 87 11.78 4.54 -3.40
N TRP A 88 11.09 5.45 -4.07
CA TRP A 88 11.34 5.77 -5.48
C TRP A 88 11.02 7.23 -5.77
N THR A 89 11.54 7.72 -6.89
CA THR A 89 11.25 9.05 -7.41
C THR A 89 10.67 8.97 -8.81
N VAL A 90 9.73 9.85 -9.11
CA VAL A 90 9.32 10.16 -10.49
C VAL A 90 10.09 11.38 -10.92
N GLU A 91 10.87 11.26 -11.98
CA GLU A 91 11.79 12.31 -12.39
C GLU A 91 11.94 12.42 -13.91
N ILE A 92 12.29 13.60 -14.37
CA ILE A 92 12.75 13.81 -15.74
C ILE A 92 14.26 13.54 -15.71
N PRO A 93 14.74 12.48 -16.39
CA PRO A 93 16.17 12.19 -16.44
C PRO A 93 16.94 13.34 -17.08
N PRO A 94 18.21 13.54 -16.71
CA PRO A 94 19.03 14.60 -17.30
C PRO A 94 19.22 14.35 -18.79
N ALA A 95 19.19 15.40 -19.58
CA ALA A 95 19.56 15.31 -21.00
C ALA A 95 21.02 14.87 -21.11
N THR A 96 21.27 13.79 -21.83
CA THR A 96 22.60 13.15 -21.97
C THR A 96 23.68 14.03 -22.58
N THR A 97 23.30 15.21 -23.10
CA THR A 97 24.19 16.11 -23.90
C THR A 97 24.93 17.16 -23.08
N SER A 98 24.64 17.31 -21.78
CA SER A 98 25.26 18.34 -20.95
C SER A 98 25.83 17.73 -19.67
N GLY A 99 27.14 17.62 -19.57
CA GLY A 99 27.82 17.19 -18.37
C GLY A 99 27.40 18.05 -17.17
N GLY A 100 26.78 17.44 -16.18
CA GLY A 100 26.38 18.09 -14.92
C GLY A 100 24.87 18.38 -14.79
N ALA A 101 24.03 18.01 -15.74
CA ALA A 101 22.58 18.12 -15.57
C ALA A 101 22.07 17.11 -14.52
N THR A 102 21.33 17.60 -13.53
CA THR A 102 20.69 16.77 -12.51
C THR A 102 19.26 16.42 -12.96
N ALA A 103 18.77 15.24 -12.57
CA ALA A 103 17.37 14.86 -12.77
C ALA A 103 16.43 15.85 -12.08
N THR A 104 15.31 16.16 -12.74
CA THR A 104 14.27 16.99 -12.13
C THR A 104 13.23 16.09 -11.47
N VAL A 105 13.21 16.05 -10.14
CA VAL A 105 12.26 15.26 -9.38
C VAL A 105 10.87 15.91 -9.44
N LEU A 106 9.88 15.16 -9.92
CA LEU A 106 8.47 15.56 -9.99
C LEU A 106 7.70 15.08 -8.77
N ARG A 107 8.01 13.88 -8.29
CA ARG A 107 7.41 13.26 -7.13
C ARG A 107 8.40 12.35 -6.43
N SER A 108 8.27 12.17 -5.12
CA SER A 108 9.08 11.26 -4.33
C SER A 108 8.20 10.44 -3.41
N HIS A 109 8.44 9.14 -3.38
CA HIS A 109 7.84 8.22 -2.42
C HIS A 109 8.88 7.84 -1.36
N PRO A 110 8.54 7.91 -0.06
CA PRO A 110 9.46 7.59 1.02
C PRO A 110 9.79 6.11 1.07
N ALA A 111 10.81 5.74 1.84
CA ALA A 111 11.18 4.35 2.08
C ALA A 111 10.01 3.53 2.62
N VAL A 112 9.86 2.34 2.09
CA VAL A 112 8.86 1.37 2.53
C VAL A 112 9.34 0.75 3.85
N SER A 113 8.42 0.50 4.78
CA SER A 113 8.76 -0.17 6.04
C SER A 113 9.47 -1.50 5.79
N SER A 114 10.51 -1.81 6.58
CA SER A 114 11.32 -3.04 6.47
C SER A 114 10.52 -4.35 6.60
N ARG A 115 9.26 -4.26 7.02
CA ARG A 115 8.33 -5.41 7.06
C ARG A 115 7.88 -5.85 5.66
N TYR A 116 7.88 -4.94 4.70
CA TYR A 116 7.44 -5.19 3.33
C TYR A 116 8.64 -5.17 2.41
N VAL A 117 8.62 -5.98 1.38
CA VAL A 117 9.67 -6.03 0.36
C VAL A 117 9.07 -5.61 -0.97
N VAL A 118 9.71 -4.66 -1.64
CA VAL A 118 9.40 -4.26 -3.01
C VAL A 118 10.59 -4.66 -3.87
N ASP A 119 10.37 -5.63 -4.75
CA ASP A 119 11.41 -6.18 -5.62
C ASP A 119 10.99 -6.03 -7.10
N ALA A 120 11.91 -5.59 -7.93
CA ALA A 120 11.77 -5.51 -9.38
C ALA A 120 12.93 -6.25 -10.09
N GLY A 121 13.54 -7.22 -9.43
CA GLY A 121 14.71 -7.93 -9.93
C GLY A 121 15.88 -6.98 -10.19
N ALA A 122 16.48 -7.07 -11.35
CA ALA A 122 17.61 -6.22 -11.75
C ALA A 122 17.20 -4.80 -12.21
N THR A 123 15.90 -4.50 -12.25
CA THR A 123 15.39 -3.23 -12.77
C THR A 123 15.56 -2.11 -11.74
N THR A 124 16.32 -1.09 -12.11
CA THR A 124 16.58 0.09 -11.26
C THR A 124 15.67 1.28 -11.58
N SER A 125 15.09 1.31 -12.79
CA SER A 125 14.17 2.36 -13.23
C SER A 125 13.27 1.90 -14.37
N VAL A 126 12.08 2.48 -14.44
CA VAL A 126 11.13 2.34 -15.55
C VAL A 126 10.98 3.72 -16.22
N THR A 127 11.41 3.84 -17.46
CA THR A 127 11.35 5.12 -18.18
C THR A 127 10.25 5.07 -19.23
N TYR A 128 9.32 6.01 -19.16
CA TYR A 128 8.28 6.23 -20.16
C TYR A 128 8.75 7.27 -21.18
N GLN A 129 8.62 6.91 -22.45
CA GLN A 129 8.92 7.78 -23.59
C GLN A 129 7.75 8.75 -23.86
N PRO A 130 7.93 9.80 -24.66
CA PRO A 130 6.87 10.74 -25.06
C PRO A 130 5.61 10.09 -25.65
N GLN A 131 5.74 8.89 -26.23
CA GLN A 131 4.62 8.11 -26.77
C GLN A 131 3.83 7.36 -25.67
N GLY A 132 4.27 7.42 -24.41
CA GLY A 132 3.67 6.71 -23.29
C GLY A 132 4.03 5.21 -23.24
N LEU A 133 5.07 4.80 -23.95
CA LEU A 133 5.59 3.44 -23.95
C LEU A 133 6.77 3.35 -22.96
N PRO A 134 6.86 2.28 -22.15
CA PRO A 134 8.00 2.06 -21.27
C PRO A 134 9.20 1.57 -22.07
N ASN A 135 10.40 1.82 -21.56
CA ASN A 135 11.65 1.32 -22.13
C ASN A 135 11.78 -0.21 -22.09
N ALA A 136 11.12 -0.84 -21.12
CA ALA A 136 11.05 -2.29 -20.96
C ALA A 136 9.78 -2.72 -20.22
N ALA A 137 9.35 -3.96 -20.42
CA ALA A 137 8.38 -4.58 -19.53
C ALA A 137 9.06 -4.89 -18.19
N VAL A 138 8.37 -4.61 -17.08
CA VAL A 138 8.92 -4.79 -15.74
C VAL A 138 7.87 -5.43 -14.86
N CYS A 139 8.31 -6.31 -13.96
CA CYS A 139 7.47 -6.88 -12.93
C CYS A 139 7.99 -6.50 -11.54
N PHE A 140 7.09 -5.98 -10.73
CA PHE A 140 7.32 -5.73 -9.32
C PHE A 140 6.62 -6.81 -8.49
N THR A 141 7.31 -7.30 -7.49
CA THR A 141 6.75 -8.17 -6.45
C THR A 141 6.73 -7.41 -5.14
N ILE A 142 5.54 -7.28 -4.54
CA ILE A 142 5.35 -6.61 -3.25
C ILE A 142 4.87 -7.67 -2.26
N SER A 143 5.68 -7.95 -1.24
CA SER A 143 5.43 -9.03 -0.30
C SER A 143 5.70 -8.62 1.15
N ALA A 144 5.22 -9.43 2.08
CA ALA A 144 5.49 -9.33 3.50
C ALA A 144 5.99 -10.70 4.00
N PRO A 145 7.31 -10.98 3.91
CA PRO A 145 7.87 -12.32 4.17
C PRO A 145 7.55 -12.88 5.56
N ASP A 146 7.49 -11.99 6.57
CA ASP A 146 7.24 -12.38 7.96
C ASP A 146 5.76 -12.65 8.27
N ALA A 147 4.87 -12.48 7.31
CA ALA A 147 3.44 -12.57 7.50
C ALA A 147 2.85 -13.79 6.78
N SER A 148 2.91 -14.93 7.44
CA SER A 148 2.26 -16.16 6.94
C SER A 148 0.77 -15.90 6.63
N GLY A 149 0.33 -16.31 5.44
CA GLY A 149 -1.06 -16.17 4.99
C GLY A 149 -1.39 -14.86 4.28
N ASN A 150 -0.43 -13.94 4.08
CA ASN A 150 -0.60 -12.81 3.19
C ASN A 150 0.07 -13.11 1.85
N GLU A 151 -0.74 -13.10 0.81
CA GLU A 151 -0.26 -13.36 -0.54
C GLU A 151 0.48 -12.15 -1.12
N PRO A 152 1.57 -12.38 -1.89
CA PRO A 152 2.28 -11.31 -2.57
C PRO A 152 1.38 -10.64 -3.61
N ARG A 153 1.68 -9.39 -3.92
CA ARG A 153 1.06 -8.66 -5.02
C ARG A 153 2.07 -8.48 -6.13
N TYR A 154 1.61 -8.73 -7.33
CA TYR A 154 2.40 -8.56 -8.54
C TYR A 154 1.89 -7.36 -9.33
N LEU A 155 2.81 -6.53 -9.76
CA LEU A 155 2.56 -5.38 -10.59
C LEU A 155 3.38 -5.51 -11.86
N GLN A 156 2.71 -5.60 -13.01
CA GLN A 156 3.37 -5.75 -14.29
C GLN A 156 3.17 -4.50 -15.14
N VAL A 157 4.27 -3.94 -15.61
CA VAL A 157 4.28 -2.90 -16.64
C VAL A 157 4.40 -3.58 -18.00
N LEU A 158 3.37 -3.48 -18.80
CA LEU A 158 3.33 -4.09 -20.14
C LEU A 158 4.05 -3.22 -21.18
N PRO A 159 4.53 -3.80 -22.29
CA PRO A 159 5.16 -3.03 -23.38
C PRO A 159 4.27 -1.92 -23.97
N ALA A 160 2.94 -2.07 -23.87
CA ALA A 160 1.98 -1.05 -24.27
C ALA A 160 1.85 0.11 -23.26
N GLY A 161 2.62 0.11 -22.17
CA GLY A 161 2.60 1.12 -21.11
C GLY A 161 1.44 0.98 -20.13
N MET A 162 0.63 -0.06 -20.23
CA MET A 162 -0.41 -0.36 -19.25
C MET A 162 0.19 -1.04 -18.05
N VAL A 163 -0.40 -0.76 -16.88
CA VAL A 163 -0.02 -1.37 -15.61
C VAL A 163 -1.10 -2.38 -15.22
N GLN A 164 -0.70 -3.63 -15.01
CA GLN A 164 -1.57 -4.74 -14.63
C GLN A 164 -1.24 -5.19 -13.20
N GLN A 165 -2.28 -5.43 -12.41
CA GLN A 165 -2.13 -5.87 -11.02
C GLN A 165 -2.69 -7.27 -10.87
N THR A 166 -1.99 -8.14 -10.13
CA THR A 166 -2.44 -9.49 -9.78
C THR A 166 -2.17 -9.75 -8.30
N THR A 167 -3.13 -10.38 -7.62
CA THR A 167 -3.00 -10.78 -6.21
C THR A 167 -3.02 -12.29 -6.13
N GLY A 168 -2.12 -12.85 -5.29
CA GLY A 168 -2.14 -14.28 -4.99
C GLY A 168 -1.33 -15.15 -5.94
N GLY A 169 -1.24 -16.43 -5.61
CA GLY A 169 -0.35 -17.49 -6.10
C GLY A 169 -0.21 -17.80 -7.59
N THR A 170 -0.76 -17.02 -8.48
CA THR A 170 -0.43 -17.07 -9.91
C THR A 170 0.58 -15.96 -10.22
N THR A 171 1.86 -16.33 -10.27
CA THR A 171 2.85 -15.48 -10.95
C THR A 171 2.30 -15.13 -12.33
N PRO A 172 2.32 -13.82 -12.70
CA PRO A 172 1.93 -13.44 -14.05
C PRO A 172 2.70 -14.25 -15.09
N THR A 173 2.04 -14.61 -16.17
CA THR A 173 2.55 -15.52 -17.21
C THR A 173 3.78 -14.99 -17.98
N ASN A 174 4.27 -13.80 -17.59
CA ASN A 174 5.48 -13.21 -18.15
C ASN A 174 6.72 -13.79 -17.45
N PRO A 175 7.73 -14.31 -18.17
CA PRO A 175 8.97 -14.82 -17.61
C PRO A 175 9.72 -13.80 -16.73
N ASP A 176 9.50 -12.50 -16.94
CA ASP A 176 10.10 -11.42 -16.14
C ASP A 176 9.46 -11.28 -14.74
N CYS A 177 8.33 -11.95 -14.49
CA CYS A 177 7.64 -12.02 -13.21
C CYS A 177 7.88 -13.33 -12.45
N ALA A 178 8.94 -14.07 -12.77
CA ALA A 178 9.27 -15.28 -12.03
C ALA A 178 9.33 -14.97 -10.52
N ALA A 179 8.66 -15.81 -9.71
CA ALA A 179 8.72 -15.69 -8.27
C ALA A 179 10.19 -15.65 -7.83
N PRO A 180 10.58 -14.80 -6.85
CA PRO A 180 11.92 -14.84 -6.31
C PRO A 180 12.18 -16.27 -5.84
N ALA A 181 13.32 -16.83 -6.25
CA ALA A 181 13.74 -18.17 -5.82
C ALA A 181 13.66 -18.20 -4.29
N SER A 182 12.85 -19.11 -3.74
CA SER A 182 12.81 -19.33 -2.30
C SER A 182 14.21 -19.65 -1.79
N PRO A 183 14.63 -19.05 -0.67
CA PRO A 183 15.94 -19.29 -0.06
C PRO A 183 16.08 -20.75 0.41
#